data_e14580604226d842eaf8eed3d5760a00
#
_entry.id   e14580604226d842eaf8eed3d5760a00
#
_cell.length_a   1.000
_cell.length_b   1.000
_cell.length_c   1.000
_cell.angle_alpha   90.00
_cell.angle_beta   90.00
_cell.angle_gamma   90.00
#
_symmetry.space_group_name_H-M   'P 1'
#
loop_
_entity.id
_entity.type
_entity.pdbx_description
1 polymer ?
#
loop_
_entity_poly.entity_id
_entity_poly.type
_entity_poly.pdbx_seq_one_letter_code
_entity_poly.pdbx_strand_id
1 'polypeptide(L)'
;LSLGAMSTDAAREQGVRARALLESRLGRPVRSFAYPYGTLRAFNAGTRGALAEVGYAFVFTSQHGAIHGGMDPHELPRVKVENGDTRALFSRLCDGAMDPWRLVDAGLSGLQRPAAAVR
;
A
#
# COMPACT_ATOMS: atom_id res chain seq x y z
N LEU A 1 -11.51 9.02 -0.95
CA LEU A 1 -11.83 8.07 -2.04
C LEU A 1 -10.69 7.05 -2.17
N SER A 2 -11.01 5.76 -2.25
CA SER A 2 -10.04 4.70 -2.50
C SER A 2 -9.63 4.70 -3.99
N LEU A 3 -8.35 4.56 -4.29
CA LEU A 3 -7.88 4.46 -5.68
C LEU A 3 -8.48 3.24 -6.39
N GLY A 4 -8.73 2.14 -5.68
CA GLY A 4 -9.35 0.93 -6.24
C GLY A 4 -10.79 1.13 -6.73
N ALA A 5 -11.46 2.19 -6.29
CA ALA A 5 -12.81 2.57 -6.74
C ALA A 5 -12.79 3.59 -7.90
N MET A 6 -11.61 4.04 -8.33
CA MET A 6 -11.42 5.00 -9.41
C MET A 6 -11.12 4.28 -10.73
N SER A 7 -11.35 4.96 -11.86
CA SER A 7 -10.81 4.50 -13.14
C SER A 7 -9.27 4.57 -13.13
N THR A 8 -8.64 3.76 -13.99
CA THR A 8 -7.17 3.76 -14.12
C THR A 8 -6.63 5.15 -14.51
N ASP A 9 -7.34 5.87 -15.37
CA ASP A 9 -6.94 7.23 -15.78
C ASP A 9 -7.06 8.24 -14.65
N ALA A 10 -8.14 8.17 -13.86
CA ALA A 10 -8.29 9.02 -12.68
C ALA A 10 -7.22 8.73 -11.61
N ALA A 11 -6.86 7.46 -11.41
CA ALA A 11 -5.78 7.08 -10.50
C ALA A 11 -4.41 7.58 -10.98
N ARG A 12 -4.16 7.51 -12.30
CA ARG A 12 -2.95 8.07 -12.93
C ARG A 12 -2.86 9.58 -12.71
N GLU A 13 -3.94 10.31 -13.00
CA GLU A 13 -4.00 11.75 -12.81
C GLU A 13 -3.73 12.16 -11.36
N GLN A 14 -4.33 11.49 -10.39
CA GLN A 14 -4.08 11.73 -8.96
C GLN A 14 -2.61 11.48 -8.61
N GLY A 15 -2.02 10.40 -9.12
CA GLY A 15 -0.60 10.09 -8.93
C GLY A 15 0.32 11.17 -9.49
N VAL A 16 0.07 11.64 -10.71
CA VAL A 16 0.83 12.72 -11.36
C VAL A 16 0.74 14.02 -10.55
N ARG A 17 -0.48 14.43 -10.18
CA ARG A 17 -0.69 15.66 -9.41
C ARG A 17 -0.03 15.63 -8.04
N ALA A 18 -0.16 14.51 -7.32
CA ALA A 18 0.46 14.35 -6.00
C ALA A 18 1.99 14.42 -6.12
N ARG A 19 2.58 13.74 -7.10
CA ARG A 19 4.01 13.74 -7.35
C ARG A 19 4.52 15.14 -7.68
N ALA A 20 3.90 15.81 -8.65
CA ALA A 20 4.29 17.16 -9.08
C ALA A 20 4.22 18.17 -7.94
N LEU A 21 3.15 18.12 -7.12
CA LEU A 21 3.00 19.01 -5.97
C LEU A 21 4.09 18.78 -4.92
N LEU A 22 4.39 17.53 -4.60
CA LEU A 22 5.42 17.21 -3.62
C LEU A 22 6.82 17.55 -4.14
N GLU A 23 7.14 17.22 -5.38
CA GLU A 23 8.43 17.52 -6.00
C GLU A 23 8.68 19.03 -6.08
N SER A 24 7.64 19.82 -6.43
CA SER A 24 7.74 21.28 -6.46
C SER A 24 8.04 21.90 -5.09
N ARG A 25 7.56 21.28 -4.01
CA ARG A 25 7.78 21.76 -2.64
C ARG A 25 9.07 21.25 -2.01
N LEU A 26 9.46 20.03 -2.35
CA LEU A 26 10.63 19.38 -1.77
C LEU A 26 11.93 19.67 -2.54
N GLY A 27 11.84 20.13 -3.79
CA GLY A 27 13.00 20.35 -4.66
C GLY A 27 13.76 19.07 -5.03
N ARG A 28 13.12 17.90 -4.88
CA ARG A 28 13.74 16.59 -5.16
C ARG A 28 12.71 15.58 -5.65
N PRO A 29 13.13 14.55 -6.41
CA PRO A 29 12.24 13.52 -6.91
C PRO A 29 11.51 12.75 -5.79
N VAL A 30 10.21 12.51 -5.97
CA VAL A 30 9.39 11.67 -5.12
C VAL A 30 9.24 10.29 -5.77
N ARG A 31 9.82 9.27 -5.15
CA ARG A 31 9.89 7.91 -5.70
C ARG A 31 8.95 6.92 -5.04
N SER A 32 8.36 7.29 -3.91
CA SER A 32 7.52 6.39 -3.13
C SER A 32 6.09 6.91 -3.00
N PHE A 33 5.14 6.00 -3.01
CA PHE A 33 3.72 6.27 -2.82
C PHE A 33 3.13 5.27 -1.83
N ALA A 34 2.06 5.63 -1.13
CA ALA A 34 1.30 4.71 -0.31
C ALA A 34 -0.18 4.78 -0.71
N TYR A 35 -0.79 3.62 -0.95
CA TYR A 35 -2.22 3.60 -1.25
C TYR A 35 -3.03 4.19 -0.09
N PRO A 36 -3.95 5.13 -0.35
CA PRO A 36 -4.92 5.55 0.66
C PRO A 36 -5.67 4.33 1.20
N TYR A 37 -5.75 4.22 2.53
CA TYR A 37 -6.25 3.04 3.26
C TYR A 37 -5.40 1.77 3.10
N GLY A 38 -4.78 1.51 1.97
CA GLY A 38 -3.82 0.44 1.70
C GLY A 38 -4.33 -0.99 1.85
N THR A 39 -5.64 -1.20 2.04
CA THR A 39 -6.26 -2.52 2.08
C THR A 39 -6.29 -3.16 0.69
N LEU A 40 -6.50 -4.47 0.59
CA LEU A 40 -6.59 -5.18 -0.70
C LEU A 40 -7.70 -4.66 -1.62
N ARG A 41 -8.68 -3.91 -1.09
CA ARG A 41 -9.73 -3.22 -1.86
C ARG A 41 -9.37 -1.80 -2.25
N ALA A 42 -8.30 -1.25 -1.70
CA ALA A 42 -7.90 0.13 -1.93
C ALA A 42 -7.17 0.32 -3.26
N PHE A 43 -6.79 -0.77 -3.93
CA PHE A 43 -6.09 -0.77 -5.21
C PHE A 43 -6.46 -2.02 -6.04
N ASN A 44 -6.12 -2.01 -7.31
CA ASN A 44 -6.29 -3.10 -8.25
C ASN A 44 -5.14 -3.10 -9.27
N ALA A 45 -5.11 -4.07 -10.18
CA ALA A 45 -4.06 -4.18 -11.19
C ALA A 45 -3.95 -2.92 -12.07
N GLY A 46 -5.07 -2.29 -12.42
CA GLY A 46 -5.08 -1.06 -13.21
C GLY A 46 -4.46 0.12 -12.48
N THR A 47 -4.83 0.35 -11.21
CA THR A 47 -4.27 1.44 -10.40
C THR A 47 -2.80 1.22 -10.08
N ARG A 48 -2.37 -0.04 -9.89
CA ARG A 48 -0.97 -0.42 -9.71
C ARG A 48 -0.15 -0.08 -10.95
N GLY A 49 -0.61 -0.50 -12.13
CA GLY A 49 0.01 -0.16 -13.42
C GLY A 49 0.09 1.35 -13.65
N ALA A 50 -0.97 2.09 -13.36
CA ALA A 50 -1.00 3.54 -13.49
C ALA A 50 0.07 4.23 -12.63
N LEU A 51 0.27 3.80 -11.37
CA LEU A 51 1.29 4.37 -10.50
C LEU A 51 2.72 4.01 -10.94
N ALA A 52 2.91 2.83 -11.54
CA ALA A 52 4.17 2.45 -12.15
C ALA A 52 4.51 3.36 -13.35
N GLU A 53 3.52 3.62 -14.23
CA GLU A 53 3.65 4.51 -15.39
C GLU A 53 3.94 5.97 -14.97
N VAL A 54 3.37 6.44 -13.85
CA VAL A 54 3.69 7.76 -13.26
C VAL A 54 5.15 7.84 -12.82
N GLY A 55 5.82 6.69 -12.61
CA GLY A 55 7.24 6.60 -12.25
C GLY A 55 7.50 6.55 -10.75
N TYR A 56 6.53 6.12 -9.95
CA TYR A 56 6.82 5.71 -8.58
C TYR A 56 7.60 4.39 -8.60
N ALA A 57 8.74 4.37 -7.93
CA ALA A 57 9.58 3.18 -7.84
C ALA A 57 9.05 2.17 -6.81
N PHE A 58 8.40 2.68 -5.75
CA PHE A 58 7.88 1.86 -4.66
C PHE A 58 6.47 2.32 -4.28
N VAL A 59 5.55 1.37 -4.14
CA VAL A 59 4.20 1.65 -3.67
C VAL A 59 3.84 0.71 -2.53
N PHE A 60 3.38 1.29 -1.43
CA PHE A 60 3.14 0.59 -0.18
C PHE A 60 1.65 0.38 0.09
N THR A 61 1.33 -0.80 0.57
CA THR A 61 0.01 -1.17 1.11
C THR A 61 -0.03 -1.00 2.63
N SER A 62 -1.18 -1.25 3.26
CA SER A 62 -1.29 -1.40 4.71
C SER A 62 -1.27 -2.87 5.15
N GLN A 63 -1.04 -3.80 4.23
CA GLN A 63 -0.91 -5.21 4.57
C GLN A 63 0.32 -5.42 5.43
N HIS A 64 0.16 -6.20 6.51
CA HIS A 64 1.25 -6.48 7.42
C HIS A 64 2.28 -7.42 6.76
N GLY A 65 3.55 -7.12 6.90
CA GLY A 65 4.62 -8.01 6.46
C GLY A 65 5.96 -7.32 6.28
N ALA A 66 7.00 -8.13 6.23
CA ALA A 66 8.35 -7.70 5.86
C ALA A 66 8.52 -7.69 4.34
N ILE A 67 9.40 -6.82 3.86
CA ILE A 67 9.78 -6.74 2.46
C ILE A 67 10.93 -7.74 2.21
N HIS A 68 10.80 -8.55 1.17
CA HIS A 68 11.83 -9.51 0.76
C HIS A 68 12.00 -9.51 -0.76
N GLY A 69 13.06 -10.15 -1.24
CA GLY A 69 13.35 -10.25 -2.67
C GLY A 69 12.23 -10.94 -3.46
N GLY A 70 11.99 -10.48 -4.68
CA GLY A 70 10.98 -11.02 -5.59
C GLY A 70 9.56 -10.48 -5.40
N MET A 71 9.32 -9.58 -4.43
CA MET A 71 8.02 -8.91 -4.29
C MET A 71 7.82 -7.85 -5.38
N ASP A 72 6.55 -7.64 -5.75
CA ASP A 72 6.17 -6.53 -6.62
C ASP A 72 6.46 -5.19 -5.91
N PRO A 73 7.32 -4.31 -6.47
CA PRO A 73 7.66 -3.04 -5.85
C PRO A 73 6.46 -2.09 -5.74
N HIS A 74 5.37 -2.36 -6.44
CA HIS A 74 4.14 -1.56 -6.39
C HIS A 74 3.06 -2.15 -5.47
N GLU A 75 3.43 -3.14 -4.64
CA GLU A 75 2.53 -3.79 -3.67
C GLU A 75 3.27 -4.19 -2.38
N LEU A 76 4.11 -3.31 -1.88
CA LEU A 76 4.95 -3.60 -0.72
C LEU A 76 4.16 -3.56 0.59
N PRO A 77 4.33 -4.56 1.48
CA PRO A 77 3.71 -4.56 2.79
C PRO A 77 4.39 -3.56 3.73
N ARG A 78 3.74 -3.27 4.86
CA ARG A 78 4.30 -2.43 5.94
C ARG A 78 4.02 -3.05 7.30
N VAL A 79 4.92 -2.80 8.24
CA VAL A 79 4.68 -3.02 9.66
C VAL A 79 4.11 -1.73 10.24
N LYS A 80 2.96 -1.83 10.94
CA LYS A 80 2.33 -0.70 11.62
C LYS A 80 2.93 -0.56 13.01
N VAL A 81 3.29 0.66 13.38
CA VAL A 81 3.75 1.02 14.72
C VAL A 81 2.78 2.04 15.30
N GLU A 82 2.31 1.83 16.52
CA GLU A 82 1.33 2.67 17.19
C GLU A 82 1.89 3.32 18.46
N ASN A 83 1.24 4.40 18.94
CA ASN A 83 1.68 5.11 20.13
C ASN A 83 1.69 4.25 21.43
N GLY A 84 0.92 3.17 21.45
CA GLY A 84 0.90 2.23 22.57
C GLY A 84 2.00 1.18 22.53
N ASP A 85 2.78 1.12 21.46
CA ASP A 85 3.82 0.10 21.31
C ASP A 85 5.01 0.42 22.21
N THR A 86 5.37 -0.56 23.03
CA THR A 86 6.57 -0.46 23.87
C THR A 86 7.84 -0.60 23.03
N ARG A 87 8.97 -0.10 23.54
CA ARG A 87 10.27 -0.29 22.89
C ARG A 87 10.60 -1.77 22.65
N ALA A 88 10.22 -2.64 23.61
CA ALA A 88 10.43 -4.08 23.47
C ALA A 88 9.58 -4.68 22.33
N LEU A 89 8.31 -4.23 22.17
CA LEU A 89 7.46 -4.64 21.06
C LEU A 89 8.02 -4.14 19.74
N PHE A 90 8.43 -2.87 19.68
CA PHE A 90 9.05 -2.31 18.47
C PHE A 90 10.29 -3.10 18.04
N SER A 91 11.18 -3.47 18.97
CA SER A 91 12.34 -4.33 18.66
C SER A 91 11.90 -5.66 18.06
N ARG A 92 10.91 -6.32 18.66
CA ARG A 92 10.37 -7.59 18.13
C ARG A 92 9.73 -7.44 16.76
N LEU A 93 9.06 -6.32 16.49
CA LEU A 93 8.51 -6.02 15.15
C LEU A 93 9.64 -5.91 14.11
N CYS A 94 10.74 -5.24 14.46
CA CYS A 94 11.92 -5.14 13.60
C CYS A 94 12.59 -6.51 13.37
N ASP A 95 12.52 -7.41 14.33
CA ASP A 95 13.07 -8.78 14.26
C ASP A 95 12.13 -9.76 13.53
N GLY A 96 10.98 -9.30 13.01
CA GLY A 96 10.03 -10.13 12.26
C GLY A 96 9.12 -11.01 13.12
N ALA A 97 9.03 -10.79 14.43
CA ALA A 97 8.21 -11.60 15.34
C ALA A 97 6.72 -11.63 15.00
N MET A 98 6.24 -10.62 14.25
CA MET A 98 4.85 -10.51 13.79
C MET A 98 4.66 -10.92 12.33
N ASP A 99 5.66 -11.43 11.65
CA ASP A 99 5.54 -11.87 10.24
C ASP A 99 4.47 -12.96 10.03
N PRO A 100 4.22 -13.91 10.96
CA PRO A 100 3.11 -14.85 10.86
C PRO A 100 1.73 -14.17 10.81
N TRP A 101 1.59 -12.94 11.34
CA TRP A 101 0.35 -12.17 11.31
C TRP A 101 -0.14 -11.87 9.88
N ARG A 102 0.75 -11.90 8.91
CA ARG A 102 0.42 -11.80 7.48
C ARG A 102 -0.60 -12.85 7.04
N LEU A 103 -0.56 -14.05 7.61
CA LEU A 103 -1.51 -15.13 7.30
C LEU A 103 -2.91 -14.81 7.85
N VAL A 104 -2.98 -14.14 9.01
CA VAL A 104 -4.23 -13.71 9.62
C VAL A 104 -4.86 -12.57 8.81
N ASP A 105 -4.08 -11.57 8.42
CA ASP A 105 -4.52 -10.46 7.57
C ASP A 105 -5.03 -10.92 6.20
N ALA A 106 -4.33 -11.85 5.57
CA ALA A 106 -4.76 -12.45 4.30
C ALA A 106 -6.08 -13.22 4.45
N GLY A 107 -6.25 -13.98 5.54
CA GLY A 107 -7.47 -14.71 5.85
C GLY A 107 -8.66 -13.77 6.11
N LEU A 108 -8.48 -12.75 6.93
CA LEU A 108 -9.52 -11.76 7.24
C LEU A 108 -9.92 -10.93 6.00
N SER A 109 -8.96 -10.57 5.15
CA SER A 109 -9.22 -9.86 3.90
C SER A 109 -10.02 -10.71 2.91
N GLY A 110 -9.84 -12.03 2.92
CA GLY A 110 -10.61 -12.98 2.12
C GLY A 110 -12.09 -13.06 2.56
N LEU A 111 -12.35 -13.01 3.86
CA LEU A 111 -13.72 -13.03 4.44
C LEU A 111 -14.49 -11.72 4.19
N GLN A 112 -13.81 -10.62 3.96
CA GLN A 112 -14.41 -9.31 3.68
C GLN A 112 -14.76 -9.10 2.20
N ARG A 113 -14.68 -10.11 1.33
CA ARG A 113 -15.21 -10.03 -0.04
C ARG A 113 -16.72 -9.83 0.02
N PRO A 114 -17.31 -8.76 -0.57
CA PRO A 114 -18.76 -8.70 -0.73
C PRO A 114 -19.16 -9.90 -1.60
N ALA A 115 -20.22 -10.59 -1.17
CA ALA A 115 -20.97 -11.44 -2.08
C ALA A 115 -21.26 -10.59 -3.33
N ALA A 116 -20.92 -11.12 -4.50
CA ALA A 116 -21.22 -10.48 -5.76
C ALA A 116 -22.66 -10.00 -5.72
N ALA A 117 -22.88 -8.72 -5.99
CA ALA A 117 -24.20 -8.20 -6.18
C ALA A 117 -24.83 -8.99 -7.35
N VAL A 118 -25.68 -9.95 -7.00
CA VAL A 118 -26.63 -10.54 -7.93
C VAL A 118 -27.59 -9.42 -8.26
N ARG A 119 -27.57 -9.02 -9.49
CA ARG A 119 -28.44 -8.14 -10.28
C ARG A 119 -29.63 -7.49 -9.58
#